data_d63c2abe62a124da298b0b59f283b5e6
#
_entry.id   d63c2abe62a124da298b0b59f283b5e6
#
_cell.length_a   1.000
_cell.length_b   1.000
_cell.length_c   1.000
_cell.angle_alpha   90.00
_cell.angle_beta   90.00
_cell.angle_gamma   90.00
#
_symmetry.space_group_name_H-M   'P 1'
#
loop_
_entity.id
_entity.type
_entity.pdbx_description
1 polymer ?
#
loop_
_entity_poly.entity_id
_entity_poly.type
_entity_poly.pdbx_seq_one_letter_code
_entity_poly.pdbx_strand_id
1 'polypeptide(L)'
;MHLDISDEQVLDNAGIRVTAVRLMIWRQIRHGFQDAFSLGDLEAKIPTVDRSTLFRTLTLLTEAHLLHDIDDGSGSQKYCVCHLDDTRHCEGHVHITCRICHRTFCLTHVRIPPVPLPEGFVQEETEYVVKGICPVCARHRTV
;
A
#
# COMPACT_ATOMS: atom_id res chain seq x y z
N MET A 1 -2.28 -1.69 -25.56
CA MET A 1 -1.24 -0.67 -25.58
C MET A 1 -1.24 0.02 -24.23
N HIS A 2 -0.33 -0.41 -23.35
CA HIS A 2 -0.15 0.29 -22.09
C HIS A 2 0.66 1.55 -22.39
N LEU A 3 0.03 2.70 -22.29
CA LEU A 3 0.74 3.96 -22.27
C LEU A 3 1.44 4.01 -20.91
N ASP A 4 2.75 3.86 -20.92
CA ASP A 4 3.56 4.07 -19.72
C ASP A 4 3.47 5.54 -19.34
N ILE A 5 2.55 5.84 -18.44
CA ILE A 5 2.40 7.16 -17.88
C ILE A 5 3.62 7.41 -16.98
N SER A 6 4.30 8.54 -17.18
CA SER A 6 5.47 8.89 -16.36
C SER A 6 5.07 9.13 -14.89
N ASP A 7 6.04 8.98 -13.99
CA ASP A 7 5.80 9.22 -12.56
C ASP A 7 5.34 10.65 -12.29
N GLU A 8 5.89 11.62 -13.02
CA GLU A 8 5.45 13.03 -12.95
C GLU A 8 3.98 13.17 -13.33
N GLN A 9 3.57 12.50 -14.39
CA GLN A 9 2.20 12.58 -14.88
C GLN A 9 1.22 11.90 -13.93
N VAL A 10 1.63 10.81 -13.26
CA VAL A 10 0.80 10.17 -12.24
C VAL A 10 0.51 11.12 -11.10
N LEU A 11 1.53 11.83 -10.61
CA LEU A 11 1.35 12.80 -9.53
C LEU A 11 0.48 13.98 -9.98
N ASP A 12 0.73 14.51 -11.16
CA ASP A 12 -0.01 15.62 -11.72
C ASP A 12 -1.50 15.27 -11.92
N ASN A 13 -1.78 14.11 -12.50
CA ASN A 13 -3.16 13.62 -12.70
C ASN A 13 -3.89 13.41 -11.38
N ALA A 14 -3.17 13.10 -10.30
CA ALA A 14 -3.74 12.94 -8.96
C ALA A 14 -3.94 14.27 -8.22
N GLY A 15 -3.61 15.39 -8.86
CA GLY A 15 -3.73 16.72 -8.25
C GLY A 15 -2.62 17.05 -7.27
N ILE A 16 -1.50 16.32 -7.32
CA ILE A 16 -0.35 16.54 -6.45
C ILE A 16 0.67 17.42 -7.19
N ARG A 17 1.03 18.54 -6.56
CA ARG A 17 2.09 19.38 -7.10
C ARG A 17 3.40 18.62 -7.15
N VAL A 18 3.99 18.49 -8.34
CA VAL A 18 5.26 17.79 -8.54
C VAL A 18 6.40 18.63 -8.00
N THR A 19 7.13 18.06 -7.04
CA THR A 19 8.40 18.63 -6.54
C THR A 19 9.47 17.54 -6.66
N ALA A 20 10.74 17.94 -6.63
CA ALA A 20 11.85 16.99 -6.73
C ALA A 20 11.78 15.93 -5.61
N VAL A 21 11.46 16.36 -4.39
CA VAL A 21 11.35 15.45 -3.23
C VAL A 21 10.18 14.50 -3.37
N ARG A 22 8.99 15.00 -3.73
CA ARG A 22 7.79 14.16 -3.93
C ARG A 22 7.99 13.14 -5.03
N LEU A 23 8.62 13.56 -6.12
CA LEU A 23 8.91 12.68 -7.25
C LEU A 23 9.89 11.57 -6.84
N MET A 24 10.95 11.92 -6.11
CA MET A 24 11.92 10.95 -5.60
C MET A 24 11.25 9.93 -4.68
N ILE A 25 10.40 10.39 -3.76
CA ILE A 25 9.67 9.52 -2.83
C ILE A 25 8.73 8.60 -3.61
N TRP A 26 7.95 9.15 -4.54
CA TRP A 26 7.00 8.37 -5.34
C TRP A 26 7.71 7.31 -6.18
N ARG A 27 8.81 7.66 -6.83
CA ARG A 27 9.62 6.70 -7.60
C ARG A 27 10.14 5.57 -6.73
N GLN A 28 10.63 5.89 -5.54
CA GLN A 28 11.12 4.87 -4.61
C GLN A 28 10.00 3.93 -4.16
N ILE A 29 8.83 4.47 -3.89
CA ILE A 29 7.65 3.68 -3.51
C ILE A 29 7.22 2.78 -4.65
N ARG A 30 7.07 3.35 -5.85
CA ARG A 30 6.54 2.62 -7.01
C ARG A 30 7.46 1.51 -7.49
N HIS A 31 8.76 1.74 -7.47
CA HIS A 31 9.74 0.82 -8.04
C HIS A 31 10.59 0.09 -7.00
N GLY A 32 10.60 0.53 -5.77
CA GLY A 32 11.45 -0.01 -4.71
C GLY A 32 10.79 -1.06 -3.81
N PHE A 33 9.47 -1.22 -3.88
CA PHE A 33 8.73 -2.17 -3.06
C PHE A 33 7.82 -3.02 -3.93
N GLN A 34 7.86 -4.32 -3.71
CA GLN A 34 6.94 -5.27 -4.37
C GLN A 34 5.69 -5.52 -3.54
N ASP A 35 5.82 -5.38 -2.22
CA ASP A 35 4.78 -5.65 -1.23
C ASP A 35 4.46 -4.37 -0.44
N ALA A 36 3.57 -4.50 0.53
CA ALA A 36 3.30 -3.42 1.46
C ALA A 36 4.55 -3.03 2.24
N PHE A 37 4.68 -1.76 2.56
CA PHE A 37 5.83 -1.19 3.25
C PHE A 37 5.38 -0.29 4.40
N SER A 38 6.25 -0.10 5.39
CA SER A 38 6.05 0.84 6.48
C SER A 38 6.81 2.14 6.24
N LEU A 39 6.51 3.16 7.04
CA LEU A 39 7.31 4.39 7.05
C LEU A 39 8.79 4.10 7.35
N GLY A 40 9.06 3.17 8.28
CA GLY A 40 10.43 2.75 8.59
C GLY A 40 11.14 2.11 7.40
N ASP A 41 10.43 1.30 6.62
CA ASP A 41 10.99 0.69 5.40
C ASP A 41 11.37 1.76 4.37
N LEU A 42 10.51 2.75 4.20
CA LEU A 42 10.77 3.86 3.28
C LEU A 42 11.94 4.73 3.76
N GLU A 43 11.99 5.04 5.06
CA GLU A 43 13.08 5.79 5.67
C GLU A 43 14.43 5.11 5.46
N ALA A 44 14.48 3.79 5.57
CA ALA A 44 15.69 3.03 5.31
C ALA A 44 16.18 3.14 3.87
N LYS A 45 15.26 3.29 2.91
CA LYS A 45 15.61 3.45 1.48
C LYS A 45 15.98 4.86 1.09
N ILE A 46 15.47 5.87 1.79
CA ILE A 46 15.74 7.28 1.51
C ILE A 46 16.18 7.98 2.80
N PRO A 47 17.37 7.65 3.34
CA PRO A 47 17.80 8.20 4.62
C PRO A 47 18.12 9.70 4.58
N THR A 48 18.21 10.30 3.38
CA THR A 48 18.48 11.74 3.20
C THR A 48 17.25 12.61 3.39
N VAL A 49 16.06 12.02 3.39
CA VAL A 49 14.79 12.76 3.60
C VAL A 49 14.34 12.56 5.05
N ASP A 50 13.98 13.65 5.71
CA ASP A 50 13.54 13.59 7.09
C ASP A 50 12.20 12.85 7.23
N ARG A 51 12.02 12.19 8.36
CA ARG A 51 10.85 11.36 8.66
C ARG A 51 9.52 12.10 8.53
N SER A 52 9.49 13.36 8.96
CA SER A 52 8.26 14.17 8.89
C SER A 52 7.86 14.47 7.44
N THR A 53 8.82 14.69 6.56
CA THR A 53 8.57 14.90 5.12
C THR A 53 8.06 13.61 4.48
N LEU A 54 8.65 12.47 4.81
CA LEU A 54 8.19 11.17 4.34
C LEU A 54 6.74 10.90 4.78
N PHE A 55 6.44 11.12 6.04
CA PHE A 55 5.10 10.91 6.58
C PHE A 55 4.04 11.81 5.91
N ARG A 56 4.35 13.11 5.75
CA ARG A 56 3.45 14.04 5.07
C ARG A 56 3.20 13.66 3.61
N THR A 57 4.24 13.18 2.93
CA THR A 57 4.10 12.71 1.54
C THR A 57 3.27 11.45 1.46
N LEU A 58 3.47 10.49 2.37
CA LEU A 58 2.63 9.28 2.44
C LEU A 58 1.16 9.63 2.67
N THR A 59 0.89 10.58 3.56
CA THR A 59 -0.48 11.05 3.81
C THR A 59 -1.08 11.66 2.56
N LEU A 60 -0.33 12.51 1.86
CA LEU A 60 -0.77 13.14 0.63
C LEU A 60 -1.08 12.12 -0.46
N LEU A 61 -0.22 11.13 -0.64
CA LEU A 61 -0.40 10.06 -1.63
C LEU A 61 -1.61 9.17 -1.27
N THR A 62 -1.84 8.92 0.00
CA THR A 62 -2.99 8.14 0.48
C THR A 62 -4.29 8.90 0.25
N GLU A 63 -4.33 10.19 0.56
CA GLU A 63 -5.50 11.04 0.30
C GLU A 63 -5.82 11.16 -1.19
N ALA A 64 -4.79 11.09 -2.05
CA ALA A 64 -4.95 11.12 -3.49
C ALA A 64 -5.27 9.74 -4.11
N HIS A 65 -5.46 8.72 -3.29
CA HIS A 65 -5.76 7.34 -3.71
C HIS A 65 -4.66 6.68 -4.57
N LEU A 66 -3.43 7.16 -4.47
CA LEU A 66 -2.27 6.50 -5.08
C LEU A 66 -1.72 5.39 -4.18
N LEU A 67 -1.91 5.54 -2.89
CA LEU A 67 -1.61 4.53 -1.88
C LEU A 67 -2.88 4.21 -1.08
N HIS A 68 -2.94 3.03 -0.54
CA HIS A 68 -3.86 2.71 0.54
C HIS A 68 -3.08 2.24 1.76
N ASP A 69 -3.58 2.57 2.92
CA ASP A 69 -2.99 2.16 4.18
C ASP A 69 -3.63 0.84 4.65
N ILE A 70 -2.84 0.06 5.34
CA ILE A 70 -3.24 -1.27 5.82
C ILE A 70 -2.96 -1.35 7.30
N ASP A 71 -3.99 -1.68 8.08
CA ASP A 71 -3.83 -2.10 9.46
C ASP A 71 -3.83 -3.62 9.50
N ASP A 72 -2.65 -4.20 9.64
CA ASP A 72 -2.48 -5.66 9.69
C ASP A 72 -2.47 -6.21 11.11
N GLY A 73 -2.73 -5.35 12.10
CA GLY A 73 -2.72 -5.73 13.51
C GLY A 73 -1.33 -5.76 14.15
N SER A 74 -0.27 -5.42 13.40
CA SER A 74 1.11 -5.41 13.92
C SER A 74 1.43 -4.20 14.80
N GLY A 75 0.54 -3.20 14.80
CA GLY A 75 0.79 -1.91 15.45
C GLY A 75 1.60 -0.93 14.60
N SER A 76 2.08 -1.37 13.46
CA SER A 76 2.80 -0.55 12.49
C SER A 76 1.93 -0.37 11.25
N GLN A 77 1.61 0.87 10.90
CA GLN A 77 0.84 1.17 9.70
C GLN A 77 1.65 0.82 8.45
N LYS A 78 1.04 0.10 7.53
CA LYS A 78 1.65 -0.24 6.25
C LYS A 78 0.91 0.41 5.10
N TYR A 79 1.59 0.56 3.99
CA TYR A 79 1.08 1.19 2.78
C TYR A 79 1.30 0.28 1.59
N CYS A 80 0.40 0.35 0.63
CA CYS A 80 0.50 -0.41 -0.61
C CYS A 80 0.11 0.49 -1.78
N VAL A 81 0.80 0.32 -2.90
CA VAL A 81 0.49 1.10 -4.11
C VAL A 81 -0.82 0.60 -4.70
N CYS A 82 -1.74 1.53 -4.96
CA CYS A 82 -2.95 1.21 -5.70
C CYS A 82 -2.61 0.92 -7.15
N HIS A 83 -3.29 -0.07 -7.75
CA HIS A 83 -3.09 -0.38 -9.16
C HIS A 83 -3.66 0.74 -10.02
N LEU A 84 -2.76 1.40 -10.75
CA LEU A 84 -3.09 2.56 -11.58
C LEU A 84 -3.92 2.19 -12.81
N ASP A 85 -3.94 0.90 -13.16
CA ASP A 85 -4.67 0.38 -14.34
C ASP A 85 -6.15 0.12 -14.04
N ASP A 86 -6.56 0.17 -12.79
CA ASP A 86 -7.94 -0.06 -12.41
C ASP A 86 -8.60 1.28 -12.08
N THR A 87 -9.50 1.72 -12.96
CA THR A 87 -10.32 2.91 -12.76
C THR A 87 -11.35 2.74 -11.64
N ARG A 88 -11.48 1.53 -11.13
CA ARG A 88 -12.22 1.28 -9.91
C ARG A 88 -11.33 1.68 -8.75
N HIS A 89 -11.84 2.54 -7.91
CA HIS A 89 -11.18 2.87 -6.64
C HIS A 89 -10.69 1.58 -5.99
N CYS A 90 -9.54 1.65 -5.32
CA CYS A 90 -9.01 0.54 -4.54
C CYS A 90 -9.99 0.13 -3.44
N GLU A 91 -11.15 -0.32 -3.82
CA GLU A 91 -12.12 -0.88 -2.91
C GLU A 91 -11.64 -2.27 -2.52
N GLY A 92 -10.87 -2.28 -1.45
CA GLY A 92 -10.60 -3.50 -0.74
C GLY A 92 -9.78 -4.53 -1.50
N HIS A 93 -8.48 -4.53 -1.26
CA HIS A 93 -7.65 -5.69 -1.58
C HIS A 93 -7.64 -6.66 -0.41
N VAL A 94 -7.59 -7.94 -0.74
CA VAL A 94 -7.25 -8.95 0.25
C VAL A 94 -5.74 -8.87 0.47
N HIS A 95 -5.33 -8.77 1.72
CA HIS A 95 -3.93 -8.79 2.11
C HIS A 95 -3.65 -10.05 2.93
N ILE A 96 -2.45 -10.60 2.78
CA ILE A 96 -2.00 -11.69 3.62
C ILE A 96 -0.74 -11.27 4.37
N THR A 97 -0.73 -11.42 5.69
CA THR A 97 0.39 -11.09 6.55
C THR A 97 1.03 -12.34 7.09
N CYS A 98 2.35 -12.46 6.93
CA CYS A 98 3.12 -13.55 7.51
C CYS A 98 3.36 -13.28 9.00
N ARG A 99 2.97 -14.24 9.85
CA ARG A 99 3.16 -14.13 11.30
C ARG A 99 4.63 -14.21 11.72
N ILE A 100 5.48 -14.74 10.87
CA ILE A 100 6.90 -14.99 11.20
C ILE A 100 7.77 -13.81 10.79
N CYS A 101 7.76 -13.43 9.51
CA CYS A 101 8.59 -12.34 9.00
C CYS A 101 7.88 -10.98 8.97
N HIS A 102 6.59 -10.95 9.26
CA HIS A 102 5.73 -9.75 9.30
C HIS A 102 5.58 -9.03 7.96
N ARG A 103 5.94 -9.67 6.85
CA ARG A 103 5.69 -9.11 5.52
C ARG A 103 4.20 -9.20 5.19
N THR A 104 3.70 -8.18 4.53
CA THR A 104 2.31 -8.13 4.06
C THR A 104 2.29 -8.09 2.54
N PHE A 105 1.54 -9.02 1.95
CA PHE A 105 1.41 -9.19 0.51
C PHE A 105 0.03 -8.73 0.08
N CYS A 106 -0.05 -8.07 -1.06
CA CYS A 106 -1.32 -7.62 -1.64
C CYS A 106 -1.80 -8.66 -2.66
N LEU A 107 -3.01 -9.19 -2.46
CA LEU A 107 -3.64 -10.14 -3.37
C LEU A 107 -4.59 -9.38 -4.30
N THR A 108 -4.06 -8.88 -5.40
CA THR A 108 -4.78 -7.97 -6.31
C THR A 108 -5.88 -8.63 -7.13
N HIS A 109 -5.81 -9.95 -7.31
CA HIS A 109 -6.76 -10.70 -8.14
C HIS A 109 -7.89 -11.33 -7.33
N VAL A 110 -7.91 -11.13 -6.02
CA VAL A 110 -8.92 -11.70 -5.13
C VAL A 110 -9.93 -10.62 -4.77
N ARG A 111 -11.18 -10.87 -5.05
CA ARG A 111 -12.27 -9.97 -4.68
C ARG A 111 -12.67 -10.20 -3.23
N ILE A 112 -12.90 -9.10 -2.51
CA ILE A 112 -13.48 -9.17 -1.18
C ILE A 112 -14.96 -9.53 -1.33
N PRO A 113 -15.43 -10.61 -0.68
CA PRO A 113 -16.85 -10.93 -0.68
C PRO A 113 -17.64 -9.84 0.04
N PRO A 114 -18.81 -9.45 -0.48
CA PRO A 114 -19.65 -8.47 0.20
C PRO A 114 -20.14 -9.04 1.53
N VAL A 115 -20.01 -8.23 2.59
CA VAL A 115 -20.50 -8.60 3.92
C VAL A 115 -21.79 -7.82 4.16
N PRO A 116 -22.95 -8.51 4.35
CA PRO A 116 -24.19 -7.82 4.65
C PRO A 116 -24.11 -7.20 6.04
N LEU A 117 -24.46 -5.91 6.12
CA LEU A 117 -24.48 -5.19 7.38
C LEU A 117 -25.91 -5.16 7.95
N PRO A 118 -26.05 -5.09 9.28
CA PRO A 118 -27.37 -4.89 9.90
C PRO A 118 -27.98 -3.56 9.45
N GLU A 119 -29.30 -3.49 9.54
CA GLU A 119 -30.04 -2.29 9.18
C GLU A 119 -29.56 -1.06 9.97
N GLY A 120 -29.39 0.07 9.26
CA GLY A 120 -28.94 1.32 9.86
C GLY A 120 -27.43 1.54 9.84
N PHE A 121 -26.63 0.52 9.49
CA PHE A 121 -25.19 0.70 9.36
C PHE A 121 -24.84 1.26 7.98
N VAL A 122 -23.91 2.22 7.98
CA VAL A 122 -23.34 2.78 6.76
C VAL A 122 -21.92 2.24 6.62
N GLN A 123 -21.66 1.53 5.52
CA GLN A 123 -20.34 1.00 5.25
C GLN A 123 -19.44 2.12 4.70
N GLU A 124 -18.31 2.35 5.35
CA GLU A 124 -17.33 3.31 4.87
C GLU A 124 -16.16 2.61 4.20
N GLU A 125 -15.59 1.59 4.85
CA GLU A 125 -14.42 0.89 4.37
C GLU A 125 -14.46 -0.58 4.79
N THR A 126 -13.91 -1.45 3.95
CA THR A 126 -13.75 -2.87 4.27
C THR A 126 -12.30 -3.28 4.06
N GLU A 127 -11.69 -3.83 5.09
CA GLU A 127 -10.37 -4.44 5.01
C GLU A 127 -10.50 -5.94 5.21
N TYR A 128 -9.77 -6.71 4.41
CA TYR A 128 -9.72 -8.15 4.53
C TYR A 128 -8.27 -8.59 4.67
N VAL A 129 -7.92 -9.08 5.85
CA VAL A 129 -6.55 -9.50 6.16
C VAL A 129 -6.54 -10.97 6.53
N VAL A 130 -5.77 -11.76 5.78
CA VAL A 130 -5.51 -13.15 6.08
C VAL A 130 -4.17 -13.22 6.83
N LYS A 131 -4.13 -13.91 7.93
CA LYS A 131 -2.90 -14.13 8.70
C LYS A 131 -2.44 -15.56 8.48
N GLY A 132 -1.17 -15.71 8.10
CA GLY A 132 -0.62 -17.02 7.78
C GLY A 132 0.89 -17.05 7.83
N ILE A 133 1.49 -17.91 7.04
CA ILE A 133 2.93 -18.08 6.95
C ILE A 133 3.31 -18.03 5.46
N CYS A 134 4.24 -17.13 5.10
CA CYS A 134 4.65 -16.99 3.70
C CYS A 134 5.46 -18.21 3.22
N PRO A 135 5.59 -18.43 1.90
CA PRO A 135 6.28 -19.59 1.35
C PRO A 135 7.74 -19.72 1.83
N VAL A 136 8.44 -18.61 2.00
CA VAL A 136 9.84 -18.62 2.46
C VAL A 136 9.90 -19.10 3.91
N CYS A 137 9.09 -18.55 4.80
CA CYS A 137 9.04 -18.94 6.20
C CYS A 137 8.52 -20.37 6.38
N ALA A 138 7.56 -20.78 5.54
CA ALA A 138 7.02 -22.14 5.59
C ALA A 138 8.09 -23.19 5.25
N ARG A 139 9.00 -22.89 4.31
CA ARG A 139 10.12 -23.76 3.95
C ARG A 139 11.16 -23.89 5.04
N HIS A 140 11.33 -22.87 5.85
CA HIS A 140 12.29 -22.85 6.96
C HIS A 140 11.69 -23.28 8.29
N ARG A 141 10.42 -23.68 8.27
CA ARG A 141 9.73 -24.15 9.46
C ARG A 141 10.20 -25.57 9.77
N THR A 142 10.96 -25.71 10.86
CA THR A 142 11.29 -27.01 11.43
C THR A 142 10.09 -27.54 12.17
N VAL A 143 9.66 -28.68 11.75
CA VAL A 143 8.58 -29.43 12.42
C VAL A 143 9.15 -30.07 13.68
#